data_971c5946f6ed5a9ddeea50f3aa73b83d
#
_entry.id   971c5946f6ed5a9ddeea50f3aa73b83d
#
_cell.length_a   1.000
_cell.length_b   1.000
_cell.length_c   1.000
_cell.angle_alpha   90.00
_cell.angle_beta   90.00
_cell.angle_gamma   90.00
#
_symmetry.space_group_name_H-M   'P 1'
#
loop_
_entity.id
_entity.type
_entity.pdbx_description
1 polymer ?
#
loop_
_entity_poly.entity_id
_entity_poly.type
_entity_poly.pdbx_seq_one_letter_code
_entity_poly.pdbx_strand_id
1 'polypeptide(L)'
;MSENKEEFKGEDSGESESSTQKSEQSKEKKSTENDKDNVSLDAKLKELNDKYLRLLAENQNLRKNHDQEKEDILKYGSFAFAQQILTLTDNLDRAFQIFKDDEKFKKDEFKNILNGIEMIEKELLGTLEKNSIKYIDCINKPFDPNLHQAIGEKESEKEPGTIIEEMQKGYLMHDRLLRPSMVYVSKKSKK
;
A
#
# COMPACT_ATOMS: atom_id res chain seq x y z
N MET A 1 -25.32 -47.97 -12.19
CA MET A 1 -26.26 -48.34 -13.27
C MET A 1 -25.57 -48.12 -14.59
N SER A 2 -25.17 -49.20 -15.11
CA SER A 2 -25.23 -49.82 -16.45
C SER A 2 -24.19 -49.24 -17.38
N GLU A 3 -23.08 -49.83 -17.59
CA GLU A 3 -22.75 -51.04 -18.40
C GLU A 3 -23.34 -51.01 -19.82
N ASN A 4 -22.46 -50.86 -20.80
CA ASN A 4 -22.55 -51.81 -21.94
C ASN A 4 -21.18 -52.00 -22.60
N LYS A 5 -20.70 -53.25 -22.47
CA LYS A 5 -19.71 -53.95 -23.29
C LYS A 5 -20.44 -54.48 -24.54
N GLU A 6 -19.84 -54.38 -25.69
CA GLU A 6 -20.03 -55.38 -26.73
C GLU A 6 -18.71 -55.68 -27.43
N GLU A 7 -18.30 -56.93 -27.21
CA GLU A 7 -17.33 -57.69 -28.00
C GLU A 7 -17.99 -58.15 -29.33
N PHE A 8 -17.23 -58.18 -30.40
CA PHE A 8 -17.50 -59.10 -31.50
C PHE A 8 -16.21 -59.72 -32.04
N LYS A 9 -16.21 -61.06 -32.01
CA LYS A 9 -15.21 -61.98 -32.52
C LYS A 9 -15.54 -62.42 -33.97
N GLY A 10 -14.49 -62.86 -34.68
CA GLY A 10 -14.59 -63.99 -35.64
C GLY A 10 -14.04 -63.67 -37.02
N GLU A 11 -12.82 -64.15 -37.28
CA GLU A 11 -12.49 -65.26 -38.26
C GLU A 11 -12.86 -64.95 -39.73
N ASP A 12 -12.11 -65.26 -40.76
CA ASP A 12 -11.15 -66.27 -41.13
C ASP A 12 -10.48 -65.94 -42.48
N SER A 13 -9.23 -66.35 -42.62
CA SER A 13 -8.47 -66.87 -43.77
C SER A 13 -8.66 -66.41 -45.22
N GLY A 14 -7.53 -66.28 -45.92
CA GLY A 14 -7.41 -66.48 -47.35
C GLY A 14 -6.26 -65.78 -48.07
N GLU A 15 -5.23 -66.52 -48.33
CA GLU A 15 -4.04 -66.32 -49.14
C GLU A 15 -4.18 -65.40 -50.36
N SER A 16 -3.16 -64.57 -50.65
CA SER A 16 -2.30 -64.81 -51.82
C SER A 16 -1.18 -63.75 -51.89
N GLU A 17 0.03 -64.27 -51.96
CA GLU A 17 1.26 -63.61 -52.32
C GLU A 17 1.18 -62.95 -53.68
N SER A 18 1.63 -61.70 -53.80
CA SER A 18 2.30 -61.11 -54.95
C SER A 18 2.09 -59.56 -54.96
N SER A 19 3.01 -58.85 -54.39
CA SER A 19 3.43 -57.53 -54.87
C SER A 19 4.25 -56.78 -53.82
N THR A 20 5.32 -57.40 -53.42
CA THR A 20 6.32 -56.86 -52.51
C THR A 20 7.38 -56.16 -53.33
N GLN A 21 7.16 -54.94 -53.78
CA GLN A 21 8.23 -54.03 -54.20
C GLN A 21 7.78 -52.55 -54.45
N LYS A 22 6.48 -52.23 -54.26
CA LYS A 22 6.02 -50.86 -54.47
C LYS A 22 5.54 -50.14 -53.17
N SER A 23 5.60 -50.83 -52.01
CA SER A 23 5.07 -50.30 -50.74
C SER A 23 6.13 -49.74 -49.78
N GLU A 24 7.42 -49.94 -50.03
CA GLU A 24 8.47 -49.44 -49.13
C GLU A 24 8.84 -47.99 -49.37
N GLN A 25 8.79 -47.49 -50.61
CA GLN A 25 9.10 -46.06 -50.89
C GLN A 25 7.96 -45.10 -50.52
N SER A 26 6.73 -45.54 -50.32
CA SER A 26 5.61 -44.71 -49.88
C SER A 26 5.44 -44.67 -48.36
N LYS A 27 6.03 -45.62 -47.61
CA LYS A 27 6.05 -45.63 -46.14
C LYS A 27 7.16 -44.75 -45.58
N GLU A 28 8.33 -44.68 -46.19
CA GLU A 28 9.42 -43.79 -45.75
C GLU A 28 9.11 -42.31 -45.97
N LYS A 29 8.39 -41.92 -47.03
CA LYS A 29 7.98 -40.53 -47.23
C LYS A 29 6.88 -40.07 -46.29
N LYS A 30 5.96 -40.96 -45.86
CA LYS A 30 4.91 -40.65 -44.88
C LYS A 30 5.44 -40.60 -43.44
N SER A 31 6.48 -41.37 -43.09
CA SER A 31 7.09 -41.31 -41.75
C SER A 31 7.93 -40.06 -41.57
N THR A 32 8.64 -39.60 -42.60
CA THR A 32 9.46 -38.39 -42.52
C THR A 32 8.67 -37.05 -42.55
N GLU A 33 7.45 -37.04 -43.13
CA GLU A 33 6.55 -35.87 -43.03
C GLU A 33 5.85 -35.85 -41.67
N ASN A 34 5.38 -36.96 -41.13
CA ASN A 34 4.79 -37.05 -39.78
C ASN A 34 5.80 -36.71 -38.67
N ASP A 35 7.09 -37.06 -38.81
CA ASP A 35 8.11 -36.72 -37.84
C ASP A 35 8.46 -35.23 -37.88
N LYS A 36 8.45 -34.56 -39.03
CA LYS A 36 8.64 -33.13 -39.15
C LYS A 36 7.46 -32.35 -38.59
N ASP A 37 6.24 -32.80 -38.81
CA ASP A 37 5.03 -32.17 -38.24
C ASP A 37 4.97 -32.35 -36.72
N ASN A 38 5.35 -33.51 -36.19
CA ASN A 38 5.42 -33.78 -34.74
C ASN A 38 6.50 -32.92 -34.07
N VAL A 39 7.69 -32.76 -34.65
CA VAL A 39 8.75 -31.86 -34.13
C VAL A 39 8.30 -30.39 -34.15
N SER A 40 7.57 -29.97 -35.18
CA SER A 40 6.99 -28.64 -35.27
C SER A 40 5.87 -28.42 -34.23
N LEU A 41 5.08 -29.43 -33.93
CA LEU A 41 4.01 -29.40 -32.94
C LEU A 41 4.56 -29.33 -31.53
N ASP A 42 5.59 -30.14 -31.23
CA ASP A 42 6.29 -30.13 -29.93
C ASP A 42 6.99 -28.77 -29.66
N ALA A 43 7.57 -28.16 -30.67
CA ALA A 43 8.16 -26.82 -30.54
C ALA A 43 7.09 -25.78 -30.22
N LYS A 44 5.93 -25.81 -30.88
CA LYS A 44 4.79 -24.94 -30.61
C LYS A 44 4.20 -25.15 -29.19
N LEU A 45 4.11 -26.42 -28.77
CA LEU A 45 3.64 -26.78 -27.43
C LEU A 45 4.59 -26.25 -26.36
N LYS A 46 5.91 -26.35 -26.55
CA LYS A 46 6.89 -25.76 -25.64
C LYS A 46 6.77 -24.23 -25.57
N GLU A 47 6.70 -23.59 -26.73
CA GLU A 47 6.54 -22.10 -26.77
C GLU A 47 5.25 -21.65 -26.09
N LEU A 48 4.14 -22.37 -26.31
CA LEU A 48 2.86 -22.07 -25.67
C LEU A 48 2.91 -22.30 -24.16
N ASN A 49 3.58 -23.38 -23.74
CA ASN A 49 3.75 -23.70 -22.33
C ASN A 49 4.63 -22.67 -21.61
N ASP A 50 5.71 -22.21 -22.26
CA ASP A 50 6.57 -21.15 -21.75
C ASP A 50 5.80 -19.81 -21.62
N LYS A 51 4.99 -19.47 -22.63
CA LYS A 51 4.08 -18.31 -22.56
C LYS A 51 3.06 -18.44 -21.43
N TYR A 52 2.47 -19.63 -21.29
CA TYR A 52 1.51 -19.90 -20.21
C TYR A 52 2.16 -19.74 -18.82
N LEU A 53 3.33 -20.33 -18.60
CA LEU A 53 4.07 -20.21 -17.34
C LEU A 53 4.43 -18.75 -17.04
N ARG A 54 4.86 -18.00 -18.05
CA ARG A 54 5.17 -16.58 -17.92
C ARG A 54 3.93 -15.76 -17.52
N LEU A 55 2.82 -15.97 -18.24
CA LEU A 55 1.54 -15.29 -17.93
C LEU A 55 1.02 -15.66 -16.54
N LEU A 56 1.23 -16.89 -16.10
CA LEU A 56 0.85 -17.36 -14.77
C LEU A 56 1.68 -16.65 -13.70
N ALA A 57 2.99 -16.51 -13.91
CA ALA A 57 3.87 -15.76 -13.01
C ALA A 57 3.52 -14.26 -12.96
N GLU A 58 3.23 -13.65 -14.12
CA GLU A 58 2.77 -12.27 -14.21
C GLU A 58 1.43 -12.07 -13.48
N ASN A 59 0.49 -13.00 -13.63
CA ASN A 59 -0.81 -12.95 -12.94
C ASN A 59 -0.65 -13.06 -11.42
N GLN A 60 0.25 -13.94 -10.95
CA GLN A 60 0.56 -14.05 -9.52
C GLN A 60 1.18 -12.76 -8.97
N ASN A 61 2.11 -12.16 -9.71
CA ASN A 61 2.71 -10.88 -9.32
C ASN A 61 1.67 -9.76 -9.29
N LEU A 62 0.79 -9.69 -10.30
CA LEU A 62 -0.30 -8.71 -10.34
C LEU A 62 -1.24 -8.86 -9.14
N ARG A 63 -1.64 -10.09 -8.81
CA ARG A 63 -2.48 -10.35 -7.62
C ARG A 63 -1.79 -9.87 -6.34
N LYS A 64 -0.52 -10.21 -6.16
CA LYS A 64 0.25 -9.77 -4.99
C LYS A 64 0.33 -8.24 -4.89
N ASN A 65 0.59 -7.57 -6.00
CA ASN A 65 0.64 -6.11 -6.05
C ASN A 65 -0.74 -5.49 -5.73
N HIS A 66 -1.82 -6.04 -6.30
CA HIS A 66 -3.18 -5.57 -6.00
C HIS A 66 -3.57 -5.77 -4.53
N ASP A 67 -3.15 -6.87 -3.91
CA ASP A 67 -3.41 -7.09 -2.48
C ASP A 67 -2.65 -6.07 -1.62
N GLN A 68 -1.41 -5.75 -1.98
CA GLN A 68 -0.63 -4.69 -1.34
C GLN A 68 -1.26 -3.30 -1.54
N GLU A 69 -1.66 -2.98 -2.77
CA GLU A 69 -2.35 -1.72 -3.08
C GLU A 69 -3.66 -1.57 -2.29
N LYS A 70 -4.44 -2.65 -2.14
CA LYS A 70 -5.66 -2.64 -1.32
C LYS A 70 -5.36 -2.36 0.15
N GLU A 71 -4.33 -3.00 0.70
CA GLU A 71 -3.91 -2.71 2.08
C GLU A 71 -3.48 -1.26 2.25
N ASP A 72 -2.72 -0.72 1.29
CA ASP A 72 -2.28 0.68 1.31
C ASP A 72 -3.47 1.64 1.19
N ILE A 73 -4.44 1.36 0.33
CA ILE A 73 -5.66 2.16 0.20
C ILE A 73 -6.47 2.11 1.51
N LEU A 74 -6.58 0.96 2.16
CA LEU A 74 -7.27 0.84 3.44
C LEU A 74 -6.57 1.62 4.56
N LYS A 75 -5.24 1.61 4.58
CA LYS A 75 -4.43 2.30 5.60
C LYS A 75 -4.37 3.82 5.36
N TYR A 76 -4.22 4.25 4.11
CA TYR A 76 -3.88 5.63 3.77
C TYR A 76 -4.93 6.34 2.89
N GLY A 77 -6.05 5.70 2.56
CA GLY A 77 -7.08 6.29 1.68
C GLY A 77 -7.66 7.59 2.22
N SER A 78 -7.69 7.78 3.53
CA SER A 78 -8.14 9.02 4.18
C SER A 78 -7.04 10.07 4.36
N PHE A 79 -5.82 9.85 3.84
CA PHE A 79 -4.66 10.73 4.05
C PHE A 79 -4.94 12.19 3.65
N ALA A 80 -5.47 12.43 2.46
CA ALA A 80 -5.78 13.77 1.97
C ALA A 80 -6.86 14.47 2.82
N PHE A 81 -7.88 13.72 3.24
CA PHE A 81 -8.93 14.22 4.13
C PHE A 81 -8.37 14.55 5.52
N ALA A 82 -7.51 13.69 6.05
CA ALA A 82 -6.85 13.91 7.32
C ALA A 82 -6.01 15.20 7.34
N GLN A 83 -5.26 15.47 6.26
CA GLN A 83 -4.50 16.73 6.14
C GLN A 83 -5.41 17.98 6.22
N GLN A 84 -6.58 17.91 5.61
CA GLN A 84 -7.54 19.04 5.65
C GLN A 84 -8.13 19.24 7.05
N ILE A 85 -8.44 18.13 7.75
CA ILE A 85 -8.93 18.18 9.14
C ILE A 85 -7.89 18.80 10.10
N LEU A 86 -6.60 18.58 9.87
CA LEU A 86 -5.56 19.20 10.71
C LEU A 86 -5.62 20.71 10.69
N THR A 87 -6.03 21.33 9.59
CA THR A 87 -6.24 22.78 9.52
C THR A 87 -7.38 23.22 10.43
N LEU A 88 -8.45 22.43 10.52
CA LEU A 88 -9.54 22.68 11.46
C LEU A 88 -9.09 22.56 12.91
N THR A 89 -8.29 21.53 13.21
CA THR A 89 -7.69 21.34 14.54
C THR A 89 -6.83 22.54 14.95
N ASP A 90 -5.98 23.04 14.06
CA ASP A 90 -5.15 24.23 14.33
C ASP A 90 -5.99 25.49 14.61
N ASN A 91 -7.10 25.64 13.87
CA ASN A 91 -8.00 26.79 14.08
C ASN A 91 -8.73 26.70 15.42
N LEU A 92 -9.11 25.47 15.83
CA LEU A 92 -9.70 25.23 17.15
C LEU A 92 -8.69 25.51 18.27
N ASP A 93 -7.47 24.99 18.15
CA ASP A 93 -6.38 25.25 19.09
C ASP A 93 -6.14 26.77 19.25
N ARG A 94 -6.06 27.47 18.12
CA ARG A 94 -5.85 28.94 18.12
C ARG A 94 -7.01 29.69 18.78
N ALA A 95 -8.24 29.31 18.44
CA ALA A 95 -9.43 29.91 19.04
C ALA A 95 -9.45 29.68 20.56
N PHE A 96 -9.08 28.50 21.00
CA PHE A 96 -9.03 28.13 22.40
C PHE A 96 -7.94 28.92 23.17
N GLN A 97 -6.77 29.12 22.55
CA GLN A 97 -5.71 29.95 23.14
C GLN A 97 -6.17 31.41 23.29
N ILE A 98 -6.79 32.01 22.27
CA ILE A 98 -7.33 33.36 22.31
C ILE A 98 -8.35 33.51 23.45
N PHE A 99 -9.24 32.56 23.62
CA PHE A 99 -10.24 32.59 24.69
C PHE A 99 -9.62 32.42 26.08
N LYS A 100 -8.55 31.64 26.24
CA LYS A 100 -7.82 31.50 27.50
C LYS A 100 -7.09 32.78 27.90
N ASP A 101 -6.55 33.52 26.94
CA ASP A 101 -5.72 34.67 27.18
C ASP A 101 -6.55 35.95 27.42
N ASP A 102 -7.77 36.02 26.88
CA ASP A 102 -8.63 37.22 27.05
C ASP A 102 -9.33 37.20 28.42
N GLU A 103 -9.06 38.21 29.21
CA GLU A 103 -9.64 38.40 30.56
C GLU A 103 -11.17 38.44 30.57
N LYS A 104 -11.81 38.83 29.45
CA LYS A 104 -13.26 38.86 29.33
C LYS A 104 -13.89 37.50 29.45
N PHE A 105 -13.21 36.46 28.97
CA PHE A 105 -13.66 35.08 29.00
C PHE A 105 -13.29 34.33 30.28
N LYS A 106 -12.54 34.91 31.19
CA LYS A 106 -12.24 34.33 32.50
C LYS A 106 -13.41 34.38 33.50
N LYS A 107 -14.49 35.09 33.16
CA LYS A 107 -15.70 35.16 34.00
C LYS A 107 -16.42 33.80 34.02
N ASP A 108 -17.07 33.51 35.17
CA ASP A 108 -17.77 32.25 35.40
C ASP A 108 -18.84 31.92 34.37
N GLU A 109 -19.44 32.95 33.76
CA GLU A 109 -20.45 32.81 32.71
C GLU A 109 -19.91 32.12 31.45
N PHE A 110 -18.62 32.26 31.15
CA PHE A 110 -17.98 31.68 29.96
C PHE A 110 -17.31 30.33 30.21
N LYS A 111 -17.15 29.93 31.48
CA LYS A 111 -16.53 28.64 31.82
C LYS A 111 -17.21 27.45 31.14
N ASN A 112 -18.55 27.45 31.08
CA ASN A 112 -19.29 26.37 30.45
C ASN A 112 -19.04 26.28 28.95
N ILE A 113 -18.85 27.45 28.29
CA ILE A 113 -18.54 27.50 26.85
C ILE A 113 -17.11 27.01 26.61
N LEU A 114 -16.15 27.44 27.42
CA LEU A 114 -14.77 26.95 27.33
C LEU A 114 -14.67 25.45 27.57
N ASN A 115 -15.36 24.93 28.57
CA ASN A 115 -15.42 23.48 28.80
C ASN A 115 -16.06 22.72 27.62
N GLY A 116 -17.09 23.29 26.97
CA GLY A 116 -17.70 22.72 25.77
C GLY A 116 -16.72 22.64 24.59
N ILE A 117 -15.92 23.70 24.38
CA ILE A 117 -14.90 23.73 23.33
C ILE A 117 -13.78 22.73 23.63
N GLU A 118 -13.33 22.64 24.88
CA GLU A 118 -12.32 21.66 25.31
C GLU A 118 -12.80 20.21 25.10
N MET A 119 -14.08 19.94 25.36
CA MET A 119 -14.67 18.63 25.07
C MET A 119 -14.65 18.32 23.58
N ILE A 120 -14.97 19.29 22.71
CA ILE A 120 -14.94 19.11 21.25
C ILE A 120 -13.50 18.85 20.76
N GLU A 121 -12.53 19.63 21.26
CA GLU A 121 -11.11 19.41 20.94
C GLU A 121 -10.67 17.99 21.33
N LYS A 122 -11.01 17.57 22.55
CA LYS A 122 -10.65 16.24 23.05
C LYS A 122 -11.31 15.12 22.25
N GLU A 123 -12.56 15.28 21.85
CA GLU A 123 -13.27 14.31 21.01
C GLU A 123 -12.66 14.23 19.60
N LEU A 124 -12.28 15.38 19.04
CA LEU A 124 -11.61 15.44 17.74
C LEU A 124 -10.26 14.73 17.79
N LEU A 125 -9.42 15.01 18.80
CA LEU A 125 -8.15 14.32 18.99
C LEU A 125 -8.34 12.81 19.19
N GLY A 126 -9.32 12.41 20.01
CA GLY A 126 -9.66 10.98 20.18
C GLY A 126 -10.14 10.32 18.88
N THR A 127 -10.81 11.05 18.00
CA THR A 127 -11.21 10.56 16.69
C THR A 127 -10.00 10.40 15.75
N LEU A 128 -9.06 11.33 15.79
CA LEU A 128 -7.80 11.21 15.05
C LEU A 128 -6.99 9.99 15.51
N GLU A 129 -6.88 9.76 16.81
CA GLU A 129 -6.18 8.59 17.37
C GLU A 129 -6.84 7.27 16.94
N LYS A 130 -8.17 7.17 16.94
CA LYS A 130 -8.90 6.00 16.44
C LYS A 130 -8.61 5.70 14.97
N ASN A 131 -8.31 6.72 14.18
CA ASN A 131 -7.89 6.59 12.79
C ASN A 131 -6.37 6.46 12.62
N SER A 132 -5.66 6.09 13.70
CA SER A 132 -4.21 5.90 13.72
C SER A 132 -3.40 7.16 13.35
N ILE A 133 -3.99 8.33 13.58
CA ILE A 133 -3.32 9.63 13.45
C ILE A 133 -2.81 10.04 14.81
N LYS A 134 -1.48 10.14 14.95
CA LYS A 134 -0.81 10.42 16.22
C LYS A 134 -0.10 11.77 16.14
N TYR A 135 -0.20 12.52 17.22
CA TYR A 135 0.56 13.74 17.42
C TYR A 135 2.07 13.43 17.62
N ILE A 136 2.92 14.28 17.04
CA ILE A 136 4.37 14.20 17.21
C ILE A 136 4.75 15.07 18.40
N ASP A 137 4.99 14.43 19.56
CA ASP A 137 5.51 15.13 20.71
C ASP A 137 6.98 15.52 20.48
N CYS A 138 7.24 16.80 20.28
CA CYS A 138 8.55 17.32 19.88
C CYS A 138 9.20 18.26 20.92
N ILE A 139 8.43 18.77 21.89
CA ILE A 139 8.95 19.75 22.86
C ILE A 139 10.04 19.14 23.74
N ASN A 140 11.18 19.86 23.89
CA ASN A 140 12.36 19.40 24.63
C ASN A 140 13.09 18.19 24.03
N LYS A 141 12.79 17.83 22.79
CA LYS A 141 13.49 16.77 22.06
C LYS A 141 14.47 17.35 21.04
N PRO A 142 15.46 16.57 20.60
CA PRO A 142 16.35 16.97 19.52
C PRO A 142 15.56 17.14 18.22
N PHE A 143 15.99 18.08 17.40
CA PHE A 143 15.42 18.31 16.09
C PHE A 143 15.69 17.12 15.14
N ASP A 144 14.65 16.61 14.52
CA ASP A 144 14.72 15.56 13.49
C ASP A 144 14.16 16.12 12.16
N PRO A 145 14.98 16.25 11.11
CA PRO A 145 14.54 16.75 9.81
C PRO A 145 13.41 15.94 9.14
N ASN A 146 13.24 14.66 9.51
CA ASN A 146 12.20 13.81 8.95
C ASN A 146 10.82 14.10 9.54
N LEU A 147 10.76 14.62 10.77
CA LEU A 147 9.52 14.83 11.52
C LEU A 147 9.21 16.30 11.78
N HIS A 148 10.23 17.15 11.78
CA HIS A 148 10.13 18.53 12.20
C HIS A 148 10.59 19.49 11.10
N GLN A 149 9.96 20.65 11.04
CA GLN A 149 10.35 21.78 10.19
C GLN A 149 10.76 22.96 11.07
N ALA A 150 12.05 23.30 11.09
CA ALA A 150 12.52 24.48 11.79
C ALA A 150 12.09 25.73 11.04
N ILE A 151 11.39 26.64 11.74
CA ILE A 151 10.98 27.97 11.24
C ILE A 151 12.04 29.00 11.56
N GLY A 152 12.74 28.81 12.68
CA GLY A 152 13.76 29.75 13.15
C GLY A 152 14.49 29.25 14.39
N GLU A 153 15.46 30.03 14.81
CA GLU A 153 16.25 29.80 16.02
C GLU A 153 15.88 30.82 17.09
N LYS A 154 15.75 30.37 18.34
CA LYS A 154 15.60 31.25 19.51
C LYS A 154 16.77 31.05 20.47
N GLU A 155 17.25 32.11 21.09
CA GLU A 155 18.26 32.01 22.16
C GLU A 155 17.65 31.32 23.38
N SER A 156 18.31 30.30 23.88
CA SER A 156 17.86 29.53 25.03
C SER A 156 19.08 28.97 25.80
N GLU A 157 18.86 28.65 27.06
CA GLU A 157 19.84 27.96 27.91
C GLU A 157 19.94 26.44 27.58
N LYS A 158 19.02 25.91 26.74
CA LYS A 158 19.02 24.50 26.33
C LYS A 158 20.13 24.23 25.34
N GLU A 159 20.42 22.93 25.15
CA GLU A 159 21.40 22.49 24.17
C GLU A 159 21.02 22.95 22.76
N PRO A 160 22.00 23.41 21.95
CA PRO A 160 21.73 23.77 20.56
C PRO A 160 21.09 22.64 19.78
N GLY A 161 20.08 22.94 18.95
CA GLY A 161 19.34 21.93 18.19
C GLY A 161 18.18 21.26 18.96
N THR A 162 17.94 21.68 20.23
CA THR A 162 16.75 21.22 20.98
C THR A 162 15.54 22.06 20.62
N ILE A 163 14.39 21.43 20.45
CA ILE A 163 13.12 22.09 20.17
C ILE A 163 12.64 22.83 21.45
N ILE A 164 12.43 24.12 21.33
CA ILE A 164 12.01 24.99 22.44
C ILE A 164 10.50 25.18 22.41
N GLU A 165 9.97 25.45 21.24
CA GLU A 165 8.59 25.86 21.04
C GLU A 165 8.04 25.25 19.76
N GLU A 166 6.81 24.81 19.82
CA GLU A 166 6.05 24.29 18.68
C GLU A 166 4.99 25.31 18.28
N MET A 167 5.08 25.80 17.04
CA MET A 167 4.11 26.76 16.49
C MET A 167 2.93 26.05 15.83
N GLN A 168 3.17 24.86 15.30
CA GLN A 168 2.14 24.06 14.66
C GLN A 168 2.39 22.58 14.93
N LYS A 169 1.37 21.91 15.44
CA LYS A 169 1.42 20.50 15.80
C LYS A 169 1.64 19.61 14.57
N GLY A 170 2.61 18.71 14.63
CA GLY A 170 2.85 17.69 13.61
C GLY A 170 2.08 16.41 13.88
N TYR A 171 1.77 15.66 12.82
CA TYR A 171 1.01 14.43 12.93
C TYR A 171 1.54 13.35 11.99
N LEU A 172 1.49 12.11 12.46
CA LEU A 172 1.77 10.88 11.72
C LEU A 172 0.47 10.09 11.53
N MET A 173 0.29 9.50 10.36
CA MET A 173 -0.76 8.53 10.09
C MET A 173 -0.11 7.17 9.88
N HIS A 174 -0.33 6.25 10.83
CA HIS A 174 0.45 5.02 10.94
C HIS A 174 1.95 5.33 11.01
N ASP A 175 2.70 5.03 9.96
CA ASP A 175 4.14 5.28 9.78
C ASP A 175 4.44 6.41 8.76
N ARG A 176 3.42 7.01 8.15
CA ARG A 176 3.55 8.07 7.16
C ARG A 176 3.36 9.45 7.78
N LEU A 177 4.27 10.36 7.45
CA LEU A 177 4.15 11.74 7.89
C LEU A 177 2.98 12.45 7.18
N LEU A 178 1.97 12.89 7.95
CA LEU A 178 0.88 13.74 7.46
C LEU A 178 1.33 15.19 7.31
N ARG A 179 1.99 15.70 8.36
CA ARG A 179 2.50 17.07 8.43
C ARG A 179 3.61 17.16 9.47
N PRO A 180 4.76 17.79 9.14
CA PRO A 180 5.82 18.01 10.12
C PRO A 180 5.36 19.01 11.19
N SER A 181 5.91 18.88 12.41
CA SER A 181 5.78 19.92 13.43
C SER A 181 6.60 21.15 13.04
N MET A 182 5.99 22.32 13.06
CA MET A 182 6.72 23.58 12.83
C MET A 182 7.26 24.10 14.16
N VAL A 183 8.60 24.18 14.28
CA VAL A 183 9.26 24.36 15.56
C VAL A 183 10.32 25.44 15.53
N TYR A 184 10.57 26.04 16.71
CA TYR A 184 11.77 26.84 16.98
C TYR A 184 12.81 25.98 17.70
N VAL A 185 14.05 26.05 17.20
CA VAL A 185 15.18 25.29 17.77
C VAL A 185 16.07 26.23 18.61
N SER A 186 16.70 25.66 19.63
CA SER A 186 17.62 26.37 20.51
C SER A 186 18.89 26.73 19.76
N LYS A 187 19.27 28.01 19.91
CA LYS A 187 20.60 28.51 19.57
C LYS A 187 21.33 28.91 20.85
N LYS A 188 22.58 28.54 20.93
CA LYS A 188 23.42 28.92 22.07
C LYS A 188 23.50 30.44 22.18
N SER A 189 23.07 31.02 23.32
CA SER A 189 23.25 32.41 23.58
C SER A 189 24.73 32.74 23.53
N LYS A 190 25.11 33.73 22.70
CA LYS A 190 26.45 34.30 22.73
C LYS A 190 26.50 35.23 23.95
N LYS A 191 27.11 34.75 25.05
CA LYS A 191 27.60 35.64 26.10
C LYS A 191 28.75 36.46 25.60
#